data_09fe19c5ca21e464304a370b7b9614e3
#
_entry.id   09fe19c5ca21e464304a370b7b9614e3
#
_cell.length_a   1.000
_cell.length_b   1.000
_cell.length_c   1.000
_cell.angle_alpha   90.00
_cell.angle_beta   90.00
_cell.angle_gamma   90.00
#
_symmetry.space_group_name_H-M   'P 1'
#
loop_
_entity.id
_entity.type
_entity.pdbx_description
1 polymer ?
#
loop_
_entity_poly.entity_id
_entity_poly.type
_entity_poly.pdbx_seq_one_letter_code
_entity_poly.pdbx_strand_id
1 'polypeptide(L)'
;MINDIILLKQGEIVLKGLNRRSFEQKLMSNIKRRLEAIGKFKAYCLQSTVYIEPVDETSDMDAAFEAMTKVFGLASVNRAAGCEKDAKKIAELAIDYLREDMLAAKSFKCEAKRSDKSFPMTSIELAQFVGGELSEAYPDCEVDVHDPELTVHIEVRDLAAYVHAAPTPGAGGMPVGANGVAVTLLSGGIDSPVSTYMIAKRGVRLIPVHFFSFPYTSEQAKQKVIELARELTVYCGRMTIEVVPFTHIQEEIRAKCDEDYFTLIMRRFMMRIAQKIADANGAKAIVTGENLGQVASQTMEAMASTQAVTELPVLQPLIGMDKEEIITIARKIGTFDTSILPYEDCCTVFTPKHPRTRPKLSEVERAESVLDIDALVDEAVKGLEEVELRHE
;
A
#
# COMPACT_ATOMS: atom_id res chain seq x y z
N MET A 1 -22.42 -22.74 -18.95
CA MET A 1 -21.58 -21.53 -19.07
C MET A 1 -20.67 -21.47 -17.84
N ILE A 2 -19.38 -21.38 -18.05
CA ILE A 2 -18.40 -21.19 -16.97
C ILE A 2 -18.62 -19.79 -16.44
N ASN A 3 -19.05 -19.65 -15.19
CA ASN A 3 -19.21 -18.34 -14.55
C ASN A 3 -17.85 -17.93 -13.97
N ASP A 4 -17.07 -17.19 -14.78
CA ASP A 4 -15.79 -16.63 -14.31
C ASP A 4 -16.02 -15.60 -13.22
N ILE A 5 -15.27 -15.67 -12.11
CA ILE A 5 -15.45 -14.87 -10.92
C ILE A 5 -14.12 -14.65 -10.21
N ILE A 6 -13.98 -13.53 -9.51
CA ILE A 6 -12.85 -13.33 -8.60
C ILE A 6 -13.32 -13.47 -7.15
N LEU A 7 -12.66 -14.35 -6.41
CA LEU A 7 -12.88 -14.58 -4.98
C LEU A 7 -11.77 -13.92 -4.17
N LEU A 8 -12.14 -12.97 -3.31
CA LEU A 8 -11.20 -12.26 -2.45
C LEU A 8 -11.35 -12.74 -1.01
N LYS A 9 -10.27 -13.19 -0.39
CA LYS A 9 -10.27 -13.56 1.02
C LYS A 9 -9.77 -12.39 1.86
N GLN A 10 -10.54 -12.04 2.88
CA GLN A 10 -10.14 -11.03 3.84
C GLN A 10 -8.96 -11.51 4.70
N GLY A 11 -8.04 -10.59 5.02
CA GLY A 11 -6.90 -10.84 5.90
C GLY A 11 -7.22 -10.55 7.37
N GLU A 12 -6.43 -9.70 8.00
CA GLU A 12 -6.52 -9.33 9.42
C GLU A 12 -7.90 -8.77 9.84
N ILE A 13 -8.73 -8.34 8.90
CA ILE A 13 -10.08 -7.79 9.15
C ILE A 13 -10.95 -8.78 9.96
N VAL A 14 -10.80 -10.07 9.71
CA VAL A 14 -11.58 -11.12 10.39
C VAL A 14 -11.33 -11.16 11.90
N LEU A 15 -10.21 -10.60 12.37
CA LEU A 15 -9.82 -10.56 13.78
C LEU A 15 -10.37 -9.31 14.53
N LYS A 16 -11.09 -8.41 13.85
CA LYS A 16 -11.50 -7.09 14.41
C LYS A 16 -12.71 -7.12 15.36
N GLY A 17 -13.28 -8.26 15.67
CA GLY A 17 -14.39 -8.38 16.61
C GLY A 17 -15.55 -7.43 16.27
N LEU A 18 -16.00 -6.61 17.23
CA LEU A 18 -17.15 -5.71 17.09
C LEU A 18 -16.98 -4.65 15.99
N ASN A 19 -15.75 -4.23 15.70
CA ASN A 19 -15.48 -3.20 14.69
C ASN A 19 -15.37 -3.76 13.26
N ARG A 20 -15.44 -5.08 13.09
CA ARG A 20 -15.26 -5.77 11.81
C ARG A 20 -16.10 -5.16 10.68
N ARG A 21 -17.39 -4.88 10.94
CA ARG A 21 -18.31 -4.33 9.95
C ARG A 21 -17.83 -3.00 9.33
N SER A 22 -17.25 -2.11 10.14
CA SER A 22 -16.70 -0.85 9.65
C SER A 22 -15.53 -1.06 8.71
N PHE A 23 -14.61 -1.99 9.04
CA PHE A 23 -13.49 -2.35 8.17
C PHE A 23 -13.95 -3.02 6.87
N GLU A 24 -14.91 -3.91 6.93
CA GLU A 24 -15.51 -4.55 5.74
C GLU A 24 -16.19 -3.53 4.82
N GLN A 25 -16.93 -2.57 5.37
CA GLN A 25 -17.54 -1.48 4.60
C GLN A 25 -16.48 -0.63 3.89
N LYS A 26 -15.38 -0.30 4.59
CA LYS A 26 -14.26 0.44 4.01
C LYS A 26 -13.57 -0.36 2.90
N LEU A 27 -13.32 -1.66 3.12
CA LEU A 27 -12.76 -2.55 2.10
C LEU A 27 -13.66 -2.59 0.85
N MET A 28 -14.96 -2.81 1.03
CA MET A 28 -15.91 -2.84 -0.08
C MET A 28 -15.98 -1.53 -0.85
N SER A 29 -15.89 -0.39 -0.15
CA SER A 29 -15.82 0.94 -0.79
C SER A 29 -14.57 1.08 -1.64
N ASN A 30 -13.41 0.63 -1.12
CA ASN A 30 -12.14 0.70 -1.86
C ASN A 30 -12.14 -0.23 -3.09
N ILE A 31 -12.68 -1.45 -2.97
CA ILE A 31 -12.84 -2.40 -4.08
C ILE A 31 -13.72 -1.81 -5.17
N LYS A 32 -14.95 -1.36 -4.82
CA LYS A 32 -15.91 -0.82 -5.80
C LYS A 32 -15.33 0.35 -6.57
N ARG A 33 -14.72 1.31 -5.86
CA ARG A 33 -14.08 2.48 -6.49
C ARG A 33 -13.00 2.09 -7.49
N ARG A 34 -12.23 1.04 -7.19
CA ARG A 34 -11.17 0.57 -8.10
C ARG A 34 -11.76 -0.13 -9.32
N LEU A 35 -12.80 -0.92 -9.14
CA LEU A 35 -13.48 -1.62 -10.23
C LEU A 35 -14.22 -0.65 -11.18
N GLU A 36 -14.75 0.47 -10.67
CA GLU A 36 -15.42 1.50 -11.49
C GLU A 36 -14.53 2.07 -12.62
N ALA A 37 -13.21 2.08 -12.45
CA ALA A 37 -12.27 2.52 -13.47
C ALA A 37 -11.94 1.43 -14.51
N ILE A 38 -12.29 0.16 -14.24
CA ILE A 38 -11.90 -1.00 -15.06
C ILE A 38 -13.08 -1.49 -15.90
N GLY A 39 -14.31 -1.41 -15.36
CA GLY A 39 -15.50 -1.89 -16.03
C GLY A 39 -16.68 -2.04 -15.10
N LYS A 40 -17.74 -2.71 -15.57
CA LYS A 40 -18.94 -2.94 -14.77
C LYS A 40 -18.88 -4.28 -14.06
N PHE A 41 -18.84 -4.25 -12.75
CA PHE A 41 -18.76 -5.42 -11.91
C PHE A 41 -19.82 -5.40 -10.81
N LYS A 42 -20.32 -6.58 -10.47
CA LYS A 42 -21.10 -6.80 -9.26
C LYS A 42 -20.17 -7.29 -8.15
N ALA A 43 -19.97 -6.50 -7.09
CA ALA A 43 -19.14 -6.84 -5.96
C ALA A 43 -19.95 -6.92 -4.67
N TYR A 44 -19.88 -8.05 -3.95
CA TYR A 44 -20.59 -8.27 -2.69
C TYR A 44 -19.78 -9.15 -1.75
N CYS A 45 -20.05 -9.09 -0.45
CA CYS A 45 -19.35 -9.83 0.59
C CYS A 45 -20.29 -10.81 1.29
N LEU A 46 -19.91 -12.09 1.34
CA LEU A 46 -20.59 -13.13 2.11
C LEU A 46 -19.54 -13.95 2.88
N GLN A 47 -19.77 -14.18 4.16
CA GLN A 47 -18.92 -15.02 5.01
C GLN A 47 -17.41 -14.74 4.88
N SER A 48 -17.01 -13.45 4.96
CA SER A 48 -15.62 -12.98 4.83
C SER A 48 -14.96 -13.21 3.45
N THR A 49 -15.73 -13.58 2.46
CA THR A 49 -15.28 -13.66 1.06
C THR A 49 -15.99 -12.58 0.27
N VAL A 50 -15.22 -11.80 -0.50
CA VAL A 50 -15.79 -10.87 -1.49
C VAL A 50 -15.82 -11.57 -2.84
N TYR A 51 -16.93 -11.44 -3.51
CA TYR A 51 -17.21 -12.01 -4.83
C TYR A 51 -17.26 -10.85 -5.83
N ILE A 52 -16.55 -10.98 -6.94
CA ILE A 52 -16.59 -10.03 -8.06
C ILE A 52 -17.01 -10.78 -9.30
N GLU A 53 -18.17 -10.42 -9.82
CA GLU A 53 -18.78 -11.02 -11.02
C GLU A 53 -18.78 -9.97 -12.15
N PRO A 54 -18.42 -10.34 -13.39
CA PRO A 54 -18.58 -9.46 -14.53
C PRO A 54 -20.07 -9.22 -14.81
N VAL A 55 -20.43 -8.02 -15.24
CA VAL A 55 -21.82 -7.66 -15.58
C VAL A 55 -22.08 -7.72 -17.07
N ASP A 56 -21.10 -7.28 -17.86
CA ASP A 56 -21.19 -7.25 -19.32
C ASP A 56 -19.78 -7.38 -19.96
N GLU A 57 -19.71 -7.30 -21.28
CA GLU A 57 -18.48 -7.45 -22.05
C GLU A 57 -17.43 -6.34 -21.79
N THR A 58 -17.82 -5.25 -21.10
CA THR A 58 -16.87 -4.20 -20.68
C THR A 58 -16.10 -4.55 -19.40
N SER A 59 -16.43 -5.68 -18.78
CA SER A 59 -15.82 -6.15 -17.53
C SER A 59 -14.49 -6.87 -17.82
N ASP A 60 -13.38 -6.13 -17.77
CA ASP A 60 -12.04 -6.71 -17.92
C ASP A 60 -11.64 -7.46 -16.64
N MET A 61 -11.79 -8.79 -16.67
CA MET A 61 -11.52 -9.66 -15.53
C MET A 61 -10.03 -9.77 -15.21
N ASP A 62 -9.14 -9.63 -16.18
CA ASP A 62 -7.69 -9.69 -15.95
C ASP A 62 -7.20 -8.43 -15.29
N ALA A 63 -7.62 -7.26 -15.78
CA ALA A 63 -7.33 -5.98 -15.14
C ALA A 63 -7.93 -5.92 -13.72
N ALA A 64 -9.16 -6.41 -13.52
CA ALA A 64 -9.79 -6.48 -12.20
C ALA A 64 -9.01 -7.39 -11.24
N PHE A 65 -8.58 -8.57 -11.70
CA PHE A 65 -7.77 -9.49 -10.90
C PHE A 65 -6.47 -8.85 -10.45
N GLU A 66 -5.70 -8.29 -11.39
CA GLU A 66 -4.44 -7.60 -11.10
C GLU A 66 -4.63 -6.43 -10.13
N ALA A 67 -5.66 -5.61 -10.34
CA ALA A 67 -5.96 -4.49 -9.46
C ALA A 67 -6.31 -4.93 -8.02
N MET A 68 -6.99 -6.08 -7.86
CA MET A 68 -7.36 -6.60 -6.54
C MET A 68 -6.16 -7.13 -5.77
N THR A 69 -5.11 -7.62 -6.41
CA THR A 69 -3.86 -8.04 -5.73
C THR A 69 -3.20 -6.89 -4.96
N LYS A 70 -3.48 -5.64 -5.34
CA LYS A 70 -2.91 -4.41 -4.76
C LYS A 70 -3.83 -3.73 -3.74
N VAL A 71 -4.99 -4.30 -3.43
CA VAL A 71 -5.92 -3.76 -2.43
C VAL A 71 -5.54 -4.23 -1.03
N PHE A 72 -5.24 -3.28 -0.14
CA PHE A 72 -4.99 -3.60 1.26
C PHE A 72 -6.25 -4.13 1.97
N GLY A 73 -6.05 -5.14 2.82
CA GLY A 73 -7.09 -5.85 3.55
C GLY A 73 -7.39 -7.25 2.99
N LEU A 74 -6.82 -7.60 1.84
CA LEU A 74 -6.98 -8.90 1.18
C LEU A 74 -5.78 -9.82 1.45
N ALA A 75 -6.05 -11.04 1.93
CA ALA A 75 -5.03 -12.07 2.12
C ALA A 75 -4.73 -12.80 0.81
N SER A 76 -5.76 -13.10 0.02
CA SER A 76 -5.60 -13.72 -1.30
C SER A 76 -6.66 -13.26 -2.29
N VAL A 77 -6.29 -13.33 -3.56
CA VAL A 77 -7.11 -13.07 -4.74
C VAL A 77 -7.10 -14.34 -5.59
N ASN A 78 -8.27 -14.88 -5.91
CA ASN A 78 -8.38 -16.13 -6.65
C ASN A 78 -9.29 -15.93 -7.86
N ARG A 79 -8.78 -16.22 -9.07
CA ARG A 79 -9.61 -16.40 -10.24
C ARG A 79 -10.29 -17.76 -10.12
N ALA A 80 -11.59 -17.84 -10.25
CA ALA A 80 -12.35 -19.05 -10.03
C ALA A 80 -13.48 -19.17 -11.03
N ALA A 81 -13.96 -20.39 -11.22
CA ALA A 81 -15.20 -20.67 -11.94
C ALA A 81 -16.25 -21.22 -10.98
N GLY A 82 -17.51 -20.83 -11.21
CA GLY A 82 -18.64 -21.26 -10.39
C GLY A 82 -19.61 -22.19 -11.09
N CYS A 83 -20.16 -23.17 -10.37
CA CYS A 83 -21.24 -24.05 -10.84
C CYS A 83 -22.25 -24.36 -9.73
N GLU A 84 -23.31 -25.08 -10.07
CA GLU A 84 -24.26 -25.62 -9.11
C GLU A 84 -23.58 -26.60 -8.13
N LYS A 85 -24.13 -26.73 -6.94
CA LYS A 85 -23.64 -27.62 -5.88
C LYS A 85 -23.98 -29.08 -6.16
N ASP A 86 -23.33 -29.63 -7.19
CA ASP A 86 -23.42 -31.03 -7.61
C ASP A 86 -22.00 -31.57 -7.86
N ALA A 87 -21.68 -32.75 -7.30
CA ALA A 87 -20.32 -33.27 -7.37
C ALA A 87 -19.83 -33.53 -8.80
N LYS A 88 -20.71 -34.00 -9.68
CA LYS A 88 -20.36 -34.27 -11.09
C LYS A 88 -20.11 -32.95 -11.84
N LYS A 89 -21.01 -31.95 -11.63
CA LYS A 89 -20.81 -30.62 -12.24
C LYS A 89 -19.55 -29.91 -11.74
N ILE A 90 -19.16 -30.14 -10.47
CA ILE A 90 -17.90 -29.64 -9.92
C ILE A 90 -16.71 -30.30 -10.61
N ALA A 91 -16.76 -31.62 -10.84
CA ALA A 91 -15.69 -32.35 -11.52
C ALA A 91 -15.59 -31.94 -13.00
N GLU A 92 -16.71 -31.87 -13.72
CA GLU A 92 -16.76 -31.37 -15.11
C GLU A 92 -16.19 -29.94 -15.20
N LEU A 93 -16.58 -29.06 -14.29
CA LEU A 93 -16.04 -27.69 -14.24
C LEU A 93 -14.54 -27.69 -13.98
N ALA A 94 -14.05 -28.52 -13.05
CA ALA A 94 -12.62 -28.61 -12.74
C ALA A 94 -11.80 -29.07 -13.95
N ILE A 95 -12.30 -30.07 -14.69
CA ILE A 95 -11.68 -30.56 -15.91
C ILE A 95 -11.59 -29.47 -16.97
N ASP A 96 -12.68 -28.75 -17.22
CA ASP A 96 -12.72 -27.74 -18.27
C ASP A 96 -11.94 -26.47 -17.89
N TYR A 97 -12.16 -25.97 -16.68
CA TYR A 97 -11.62 -24.68 -16.24
C TYR A 97 -10.11 -24.69 -15.97
N LEU A 98 -9.61 -25.79 -15.38
CA LEU A 98 -8.19 -25.92 -15.04
C LEU A 98 -7.38 -26.68 -16.09
N ARG A 99 -7.91 -26.80 -17.29
CA ARG A 99 -7.27 -27.58 -18.37
C ARG A 99 -5.82 -27.16 -18.63
N GLU A 100 -5.56 -25.87 -18.75
CA GLU A 100 -4.22 -25.34 -19.02
C GLU A 100 -3.27 -25.61 -17.85
N ASP A 101 -3.74 -25.39 -16.61
CA ASP A 101 -2.97 -25.66 -15.40
C ASP A 101 -2.63 -27.14 -15.25
N MET A 102 -3.61 -28.04 -15.50
CA MET A 102 -3.42 -29.48 -15.43
C MET A 102 -2.46 -30.01 -16.49
N LEU A 103 -2.50 -29.44 -17.71
CA LEU A 103 -1.58 -29.81 -18.79
C LEU A 103 -0.15 -29.29 -18.57
N ALA A 104 0.00 -28.22 -17.80
CA ALA A 104 1.30 -27.63 -17.48
C ALA A 104 1.99 -28.30 -16.27
N ALA A 105 1.20 -28.81 -15.32
CA ALA A 105 1.69 -29.41 -14.08
C ALA A 105 2.03 -30.90 -14.22
N LYS A 106 3.08 -31.35 -13.55
CA LYS A 106 3.44 -32.79 -13.49
C LYS A 106 2.72 -33.52 -12.37
N SER A 107 2.32 -32.80 -11.35
CA SER A 107 1.62 -33.39 -10.20
C SER A 107 0.58 -32.44 -9.63
N PHE A 108 -0.49 -33.00 -9.07
CA PHE A 108 -1.55 -32.24 -8.45
C PHE A 108 -2.13 -32.88 -7.19
N LYS A 109 -2.82 -32.07 -6.40
CA LYS A 109 -3.75 -32.51 -5.36
C LYS A 109 -5.05 -31.74 -5.41
N CYS A 110 -6.13 -32.30 -4.88
CA CYS A 110 -7.39 -31.61 -4.64
C CYS A 110 -7.56 -31.31 -3.16
N GLU A 111 -7.97 -30.08 -2.86
CA GLU A 111 -8.41 -29.64 -1.53
C GLU A 111 -9.84 -29.11 -1.61
N ALA A 112 -10.74 -29.67 -0.81
CA ALA A 112 -12.10 -29.17 -0.74
C ALA A 112 -12.41 -28.53 0.60
N LYS A 113 -13.12 -27.40 0.57
CA LYS A 113 -13.68 -26.72 1.74
C LYS A 113 -15.17 -26.54 1.55
N ARG A 114 -15.93 -26.77 2.63
CA ARG A 114 -17.38 -26.74 2.58
C ARG A 114 -17.91 -25.87 3.73
N SER A 115 -18.52 -24.73 3.42
CA SER A 115 -19.30 -23.94 4.39
C SER A 115 -20.75 -24.44 4.45
N ASP A 116 -21.31 -24.86 3.33
CA ASP A 116 -22.62 -25.53 3.30
C ASP A 116 -22.51 -26.99 3.76
N LYS A 117 -22.96 -27.25 4.99
CA LYS A 117 -22.93 -28.58 5.58
C LYS A 117 -24.07 -29.49 5.11
N SER A 118 -25.03 -28.96 4.35
CA SER A 118 -26.10 -29.77 3.74
C SER A 118 -25.64 -30.48 2.46
N PHE A 119 -24.49 -30.13 1.89
CA PHE A 119 -23.94 -30.82 0.74
C PHE A 119 -23.66 -32.31 1.07
N PRO A 120 -24.04 -33.26 0.20
CA PRO A 120 -24.06 -34.69 0.53
C PRO A 120 -22.69 -35.30 0.90
N MET A 121 -21.61 -34.83 0.27
CA MET A 121 -20.25 -35.33 0.51
C MET A 121 -19.53 -34.52 1.58
N THR A 122 -18.65 -35.14 2.34
CA THR A 122 -17.66 -34.46 3.16
C THR A 122 -16.61 -33.78 2.28
N SER A 123 -15.79 -32.87 2.87
CA SER A 123 -14.72 -32.24 2.10
C SER A 123 -13.69 -33.24 1.58
N ILE A 124 -13.40 -34.29 2.35
CA ILE A 124 -12.46 -35.35 1.95
C ILE A 124 -13.03 -36.17 0.79
N GLU A 125 -14.30 -36.62 0.91
CA GLU A 125 -14.96 -37.39 -0.16
C GLU A 125 -15.06 -36.57 -1.46
N LEU A 126 -15.37 -35.27 -1.38
CA LEU A 126 -15.46 -34.43 -2.55
C LEU A 126 -14.08 -34.25 -3.21
N ALA A 127 -13.02 -34.02 -2.41
CA ALA A 127 -11.65 -33.90 -2.93
C ALA A 127 -11.19 -35.21 -3.60
N GLN A 128 -11.51 -36.35 -3.03
CA GLN A 128 -11.19 -37.66 -3.61
C GLN A 128 -11.97 -37.90 -4.91
N PHE A 129 -13.26 -37.59 -4.92
CA PHE A 129 -14.11 -37.75 -6.10
C PHE A 129 -13.61 -36.91 -7.28
N VAL A 130 -13.44 -35.60 -7.06
CA VAL A 130 -12.96 -34.68 -8.13
C VAL A 130 -11.52 -35.02 -8.53
N GLY A 131 -10.66 -35.40 -7.56
CA GLY A 131 -9.30 -35.83 -7.84
C GLY A 131 -9.23 -37.08 -8.74
N GLY A 132 -10.15 -38.05 -8.54
CA GLY A 132 -10.28 -39.21 -9.39
C GLY A 132 -10.68 -38.86 -10.84
N GLU A 133 -11.72 -38.04 -11.01
CA GLU A 133 -12.16 -37.55 -12.32
C GLU A 133 -11.06 -36.76 -13.07
N LEU A 134 -10.30 -35.91 -12.35
CA LEU A 134 -9.15 -35.19 -12.91
C LEU A 134 -8.01 -36.14 -13.32
N SER A 135 -7.73 -37.18 -12.51
CA SER A 135 -6.70 -38.18 -12.83
C SER A 135 -7.05 -38.99 -14.06
N GLU A 136 -8.35 -39.29 -14.27
CA GLU A 136 -8.83 -39.99 -15.49
C GLU A 136 -8.75 -39.06 -16.71
N ALA A 137 -9.07 -37.78 -16.56
CA ALA A 137 -9.03 -36.80 -17.65
C ALA A 137 -7.61 -36.38 -18.06
N TYR A 138 -6.67 -36.39 -17.09
CA TYR A 138 -5.27 -35.93 -17.25
C TYR A 138 -4.28 -37.00 -16.75
N PRO A 139 -4.13 -38.14 -17.45
CA PRO A 139 -3.31 -39.26 -16.98
C PRO A 139 -1.81 -38.95 -16.88
N ASP A 140 -1.33 -37.90 -17.53
CA ASP A 140 0.07 -37.48 -17.51
C ASP A 140 0.40 -36.59 -16.29
N CYS A 141 -0.62 -36.17 -15.51
CA CYS A 141 -0.46 -35.38 -14.28
C CYS A 141 -0.70 -36.29 -13.06
N GLU A 142 0.37 -36.63 -12.34
CA GLU A 142 0.31 -37.58 -11.22
C GLU A 142 -0.31 -36.96 -9.96
N VAL A 143 -0.97 -37.78 -9.14
CA VAL A 143 -1.50 -37.34 -7.85
C VAL A 143 -0.39 -37.33 -6.80
N ASP A 144 -0.03 -36.14 -6.28
CA ASP A 144 0.91 -35.96 -5.19
C ASP A 144 0.28 -35.14 -4.05
N VAL A 145 -0.03 -35.79 -2.93
CA VAL A 145 -0.67 -35.15 -1.77
C VAL A 145 0.31 -34.42 -0.85
N HIS A 146 1.62 -34.64 -1.03
CA HIS A 146 2.66 -34.08 -0.17
C HIS A 146 3.32 -32.82 -0.75
N ASP A 147 3.77 -32.88 -2.00
CA ASP A 147 4.48 -31.78 -2.67
C ASP A 147 4.00 -31.60 -4.13
N PRO A 148 2.71 -31.25 -4.33
CA PRO A 148 2.16 -31.09 -5.67
C PRO A 148 2.62 -29.79 -6.32
N GLU A 149 2.83 -29.83 -7.64
CA GLU A 149 3.04 -28.61 -8.43
C GLU A 149 1.75 -27.77 -8.54
N LEU A 150 0.57 -28.42 -8.59
CA LEU A 150 -0.73 -27.77 -8.66
C LEU A 150 -1.63 -28.21 -7.49
N THR A 151 -2.23 -27.25 -6.80
CA THR A 151 -3.33 -27.54 -5.86
C THR A 151 -4.65 -27.03 -6.43
N VAL A 152 -5.56 -27.96 -6.71
CA VAL A 152 -6.93 -27.67 -7.11
C VAL A 152 -7.77 -27.42 -5.88
N HIS A 153 -8.31 -26.20 -5.74
CA HIS A 153 -9.18 -25.83 -4.64
C HIS A 153 -10.65 -25.88 -5.03
N ILE A 154 -11.44 -26.55 -4.23
CA ILE A 154 -12.89 -26.67 -4.39
C ILE A 154 -13.55 -26.04 -3.16
N GLU A 155 -14.40 -25.03 -3.37
CA GLU A 155 -15.13 -24.36 -2.30
C GLU A 155 -16.64 -24.53 -2.48
N VAL A 156 -17.28 -25.36 -1.69
CA VAL A 156 -18.75 -25.44 -1.65
C VAL A 156 -19.28 -24.40 -0.66
N ARG A 157 -19.95 -23.39 -1.20
CA ARG A 157 -20.49 -22.24 -0.48
C ARG A 157 -22.03 -22.24 -0.50
N ASP A 158 -22.66 -21.26 0.17
CA ASP A 158 -24.12 -21.20 0.25
C ASP A 158 -24.79 -21.08 -1.13
N LEU A 159 -24.25 -20.25 -2.02
CA LEU A 159 -24.85 -19.95 -3.32
C LEU A 159 -24.44 -20.93 -4.42
N ALA A 160 -23.20 -21.37 -4.45
CA ALA A 160 -22.62 -22.17 -5.52
C ALA A 160 -21.38 -22.95 -5.04
N ALA A 161 -20.87 -23.80 -5.89
CA ALA A 161 -19.52 -24.37 -5.76
C ALA A 161 -18.55 -23.61 -6.68
N TYR A 162 -17.32 -23.47 -6.22
CA TYR A 162 -16.27 -22.76 -6.94
C TYR A 162 -15.02 -23.62 -7.04
N VAL A 163 -14.35 -23.55 -8.20
CA VAL A 163 -13.10 -24.23 -8.48
C VAL A 163 -12.05 -23.21 -8.87
N HIS A 164 -10.86 -23.32 -8.31
CA HIS A 164 -9.72 -22.47 -8.67
C HIS A 164 -8.37 -23.17 -8.41
N ALA A 165 -7.33 -22.69 -9.05
CA ALA A 165 -5.94 -23.06 -8.76
C ALA A 165 -5.45 -22.46 -7.44
N ALA A 166 -4.14 -22.56 -7.18
CA ALA A 166 -3.53 -22.00 -5.97
C ALA A 166 -3.81 -20.49 -5.83
N PRO A 167 -4.07 -20.01 -4.59
CA PRO A 167 -4.40 -18.62 -4.35
C PRO A 167 -3.22 -17.70 -4.63
N THR A 168 -3.48 -16.59 -5.33
CA THR A 168 -2.51 -15.49 -5.47
C THR A 168 -2.49 -14.65 -4.20
N PRO A 169 -1.31 -14.38 -3.60
CA PRO A 169 -1.22 -13.53 -2.42
C PRO A 169 -1.75 -12.12 -2.70
N GLY A 170 -2.61 -11.60 -1.80
CA GLY A 170 -3.04 -10.21 -1.81
C GLY A 170 -2.05 -9.28 -1.11
N ALA A 171 -2.32 -7.97 -1.13
CA ALA A 171 -1.47 -6.97 -0.48
C ALA A 171 -1.42 -7.08 1.06
N GLY A 172 -2.36 -7.82 1.67
CA GLY A 172 -2.46 -7.94 3.13
C GLY A 172 -2.86 -6.63 3.82
N GLY A 173 -2.58 -6.52 5.11
CA GLY A 173 -2.81 -5.29 5.88
C GLY A 173 -4.27 -4.96 6.14
N MET A 174 -4.59 -3.66 6.20
CA MET A 174 -5.91 -3.10 6.52
C MET A 174 -6.40 -2.16 5.41
N PRO A 175 -7.71 -2.05 5.18
CA PRO A 175 -8.26 -1.14 4.17
C PRO A 175 -7.86 0.31 4.42
N VAL A 176 -7.33 0.99 3.41
CA VAL A 176 -6.96 2.42 3.51
C VAL A 176 -8.15 3.25 3.97
N GLY A 177 -7.91 4.14 4.94
CA GLY A 177 -8.93 4.99 5.56
C GLY A 177 -9.72 4.31 6.69
N ALA A 178 -9.38 3.08 7.10
CA ALA A 178 -9.98 2.42 8.26
C ALA A 178 -9.34 2.84 9.59
N ASN A 179 -8.11 3.37 9.58
CA ASN A 179 -7.35 3.76 10.78
C ASN A 179 -6.95 5.24 10.79
N GLY A 180 -7.84 6.12 10.32
CA GLY A 180 -7.64 7.57 10.38
C GLY A 180 -6.79 8.12 9.26
N VAL A 181 -6.20 9.31 9.51
CA VAL A 181 -5.46 10.12 8.55
C VAL A 181 -4.11 10.52 9.14
N ALA A 182 -3.06 10.54 8.33
CA ALA A 182 -1.76 11.09 8.67
C ALA A 182 -1.18 11.91 7.52
N VAL A 183 -0.33 12.86 7.84
CA VAL A 183 0.52 13.55 6.87
C VAL A 183 1.78 12.72 6.66
N THR A 184 2.25 12.58 5.41
CA THR A 184 3.52 11.91 5.11
C THR A 184 4.46 12.86 4.38
N LEU A 185 5.70 12.99 4.86
CA LEU A 185 6.71 13.78 4.19
C LEU A 185 7.26 12.98 3.01
N LEU A 186 6.97 13.43 1.79
CA LEU A 186 7.36 12.73 0.56
C LEU A 186 8.46 13.48 -0.18
N SER A 187 9.56 12.81 -0.42
CA SER A 187 10.72 13.28 -1.16
C SER A 187 10.97 12.44 -2.42
N GLY A 188 11.90 12.85 -3.27
CA GLY A 188 12.32 12.08 -4.44
C GLY A 188 13.22 10.87 -4.15
N GLY A 189 13.55 10.61 -2.88
CA GLY A 189 14.38 9.47 -2.46
C GLY A 189 13.61 8.16 -2.35
N ILE A 190 14.33 7.06 -2.13
CA ILE A 190 13.79 5.71 -2.04
C ILE A 190 12.93 5.51 -0.77
N ASP A 191 13.31 6.15 0.33
CA ASP A 191 12.80 5.83 1.67
C ASP A 191 11.38 6.34 1.91
N SER A 192 11.07 7.57 1.50
CA SER A 192 9.77 8.19 1.80
C SER A 192 8.59 7.53 1.08
N PRO A 193 8.67 7.04 -0.17
CA PRO A 193 7.61 6.24 -0.78
C PRO A 193 7.37 4.93 -0.04
N VAL A 194 8.43 4.25 0.39
CA VAL A 194 8.33 2.99 1.15
C VAL A 194 7.66 3.22 2.51
N SER A 195 8.05 4.27 3.25
CA SER A 195 7.42 4.61 4.52
C SER A 195 5.93 4.93 4.35
N THR A 196 5.58 5.67 3.30
CA THR A 196 4.20 5.98 2.92
C THR A 196 3.38 4.70 2.66
N TYR A 197 3.90 3.79 1.83
CA TYR A 197 3.29 2.48 1.57
C TYR A 197 3.08 1.66 2.85
N MET A 198 4.09 1.58 3.72
CA MET A 198 4.02 0.77 4.94
C MET A 198 2.93 1.26 5.89
N ILE A 199 2.76 2.56 6.05
CA ILE A 199 1.71 3.13 6.90
C ILE A 199 0.33 3.04 6.23
N ALA A 200 0.23 3.25 4.91
CA ALA A 200 -1.00 3.02 4.16
C ALA A 200 -1.49 1.57 4.30
N LYS A 201 -0.56 0.59 4.28
CA LYS A 201 -0.85 -0.82 4.53
C LYS A 201 -1.47 -1.10 5.89
N ARG A 202 -1.28 -0.22 6.88
CA ARG A 202 -1.95 -0.29 8.19
C ARG A 202 -3.32 0.40 8.22
N GLY A 203 -3.86 0.76 7.04
CA GLY A 203 -5.20 1.32 6.89
C GLY A 203 -5.29 2.83 7.09
N VAL A 204 -4.17 3.53 7.15
CA VAL A 204 -4.12 4.99 7.30
C VAL A 204 -4.27 5.66 5.93
N ARG A 205 -5.15 6.65 5.82
CA ARG A 205 -5.21 7.54 4.66
C ARG A 205 -4.09 8.57 4.79
N LEU A 206 -3.29 8.73 3.74
CA LEU A 206 -2.11 9.60 3.77
C LEU A 206 -2.33 10.85 2.93
N ILE A 207 -1.80 11.97 3.42
CA ILE A 207 -1.70 13.25 2.74
C ILE A 207 -0.20 13.49 2.52
N PRO A 208 0.31 13.27 1.30
CA PRO A 208 1.72 13.54 0.99
C PRO A 208 1.99 15.05 0.99
N VAL A 209 3.09 15.45 1.62
CA VAL A 209 3.62 16.82 1.63
C VAL A 209 5.02 16.80 1.04
N HIS A 210 5.23 17.61 0.01
CA HIS A 210 6.52 17.81 -0.64
C HIS A 210 7.00 19.25 -0.44
N PHE A 211 8.25 19.42 -0.03
CA PHE A 211 8.89 20.74 0.10
C PHE A 211 9.68 21.06 -1.16
N PHE A 212 9.27 22.12 -1.83
CA PHE A 212 9.85 22.54 -3.12
C PHE A 212 10.61 23.84 -2.99
N SER A 213 11.87 23.85 -3.47
CA SER A 213 12.81 24.96 -3.28
C SER A 213 13.28 25.56 -4.62
N PHE A 214 12.33 26.00 -5.45
CA PHE A 214 12.67 26.72 -6.69
C PHE A 214 13.35 28.07 -6.39
N PRO A 215 14.41 28.49 -7.12
CA PRO A 215 15.04 27.83 -8.27
C PRO A 215 16.15 26.83 -7.93
N TYR A 216 16.43 26.57 -6.66
CA TYR A 216 17.51 25.69 -6.23
C TYR A 216 17.24 24.21 -6.56
N THR A 217 15.99 23.79 -6.53
CA THR A 217 15.54 22.49 -7.07
C THR A 217 14.78 22.73 -8.38
N SER A 218 14.92 21.78 -9.32
CA SER A 218 14.30 21.90 -10.65
C SER A 218 12.82 21.48 -10.64
N GLU A 219 12.06 21.94 -11.65
CA GLU A 219 10.71 21.42 -11.90
C GLU A 219 10.69 19.90 -12.14
N GLN A 220 11.76 19.34 -12.71
CA GLN A 220 11.91 17.90 -12.89
C GLN A 220 11.99 17.17 -11.54
N ALA A 221 12.61 17.76 -10.53
CA ALA A 221 12.64 17.23 -9.17
C ALA A 221 11.22 17.20 -8.56
N LYS A 222 10.42 18.25 -8.72
CA LYS A 222 9.02 18.30 -8.34
C LYS A 222 8.20 17.23 -9.06
N GLN A 223 8.34 17.13 -10.39
CA GLN A 223 7.62 16.13 -11.19
C GLN A 223 7.97 14.70 -10.79
N LYS A 224 9.24 14.43 -10.46
CA LYS A 224 9.66 13.12 -9.91
C LYS A 224 8.87 12.74 -8.65
N VAL A 225 8.69 13.67 -7.72
CA VAL A 225 7.94 13.41 -6.47
C VAL A 225 6.44 13.24 -6.75
N ILE A 226 5.88 14.00 -7.67
CA ILE A 226 4.50 13.85 -8.12
C ILE A 226 4.29 12.47 -8.74
N GLU A 227 5.26 11.98 -9.54
CA GLU A 227 5.19 10.65 -10.14
C GLU A 227 5.28 9.54 -9.09
N LEU A 228 6.20 9.65 -8.13
CA LEU A 228 6.27 8.73 -6.98
C LEU A 228 4.94 8.68 -6.20
N ALA A 229 4.31 9.83 -5.99
CA ALA A 229 2.99 9.88 -5.37
C ALA A 229 1.91 9.23 -6.25
N ARG A 230 1.98 9.37 -7.59
CA ARG A 230 1.08 8.71 -8.53
C ARG A 230 1.24 7.18 -8.49
N GLU A 231 2.47 6.68 -8.53
CA GLU A 231 2.77 5.25 -8.38
C GLU A 231 2.19 4.67 -7.08
N LEU A 232 2.27 5.41 -5.99
CA LEU A 232 1.70 5.01 -4.71
C LEU A 232 0.16 4.93 -4.73
N THR A 233 -0.55 5.64 -5.63
CA THR A 233 -2.00 5.56 -5.72
C THR A 233 -2.51 4.16 -6.07
N VAL A 234 -1.66 3.34 -6.68
CA VAL A 234 -1.93 1.91 -6.97
C VAL A 234 -2.31 1.15 -5.70
N TYR A 235 -1.71 1.50 -4.56
CA TYR A 235 -1.98 0.89 -3.25
C TYR A 235 -2.85 1.78 -2.36
N CYS A 236 -2.54 3.07 -2.32
CA CYS A 236 -3.15 4.02 -1.39
C CYS A 236 -4.52 4.55 -1.86
N GLY A 237 -4.86 4.35 -3.15
CA GLY A 237 -6.01 4.98 -3.78
C GLY A 237 -5.75 6.45 -4.09
N ARG A 238 -6.81 7.24 -4.28
CA ARG A 238 -6.68 8.68 -4.57
C ARG A 238 -5.92 9.39 -3.46
N MET A 239 -4.97 10.25 -3.85
CA MET A 239 -4.22 11.12 -2.95
C MET A 239 -4.21 12.55 -3.51
N THR A 240 -4.09 13.52 -2.63
CA THR A 240 -3.75 14.91 -2.96
C THR A 240 -2.39 15.17 -2.35
N ILE A 241 -1.39 15.49 -3.19
CA ILE A 241 -0.08 15.91 -2.71
C ILE A 241 -0.10 17.43 -2.52
N GLU A 242 0.38 17.87 -1.35
CA GLU A 242 0.55 19.28 -1.01
C GLU A 242 2.01 19.68 -1.23
N VAL A 243 2.24 20.52 -2.23
CA VAL A 243 3.57 21.05 -2.58
C VAL A 243 3.76 22.40 -1.89
N VAL A 244 4.68 22.45 -0.95
CA VAL A 244 4.93 23.60 -0.10
C VAL A 244 6.13 24.39 -0.64
N PRO A 245 6.01 25.70 -0.95
CA PRO A 245 7.15 26.55 -1.31
C PRO A 245 8.07 26.71 -0.10
N PHE A 246 9.33 26.33 -0.24
CA PHE A 246 10.23 26.23 0.90
C PHE A 246 11.51 27.10 0.78
N THR A 247 11.72 27.75 -0.36
CA THR A 247 12.90 28.54 -0.67
C THR A 247 13.14 29.66 0.33
N HIS A 248 12.12 30.47 0.63
CA HIS A 248 12.26 31.61 1.55
C HIS A 248 12.71 31.18 2.94
N ILE A 249 12.18 30.07 3.46
CA ILE A 249 12.62 29.51 4.75
C ILE A 249 14.10 29.12 4.71
N GLN A 250 14.55 28.46 3.64
CA GLN A 250 15.95 28.06 3.50
C GLN A 250 16.88 29.26 3.40
N GLU A 251 16.51 30.32 2.68
CA GLU A 251 17.27 31.56 2.55
C GLU A 251 17.36 32.30 3.91
N GLU A 252 16.27 32.35 4.66
CA GLU A 252 16.23 32.95 6.00
C GLU A 252 17.13 32.20 6.99
N ILE A 253 17.08 30.86 6.98
CA ILE A 253 17.95 30.01 7.81
C ILE A 253 19.42 30.27 7.43
N ARG A 254 19.74 30.27 6.13
CA ARG A 254 21.11 30.51 5.63
C ARG A 254 21.63 31.85 5.98
N ALA A 255 20.79 32.87 5.95
CA ALA A 255 21.20 34.29 6.22
C ALA A 255 21.39 34.56 7.72
N LYS A 256 20.64 33.90 8.60
CA LYS A 256 20.52 34.30 10.01
C LYS A 256 21.02 33.25 11.01
N CYS A 257 21.13 31.98 10.63
CA CYS A 257 21.53 30.91 11.54
C CYS A 257 22.94 30.38 11.22
N ASP A 258 23.57 29.76 12.22
CA ASP A 258 24.83 29.06 12.03
C ASP A 258 24.70 27.90 11.07
N GLU A 259 25.62 27.78 10.12
CA GLU A 259 25.64 26.76 9.05
C GLU A 259 25.53 25.31 9.65
N ASP A 260 26.20 25.02 10.76
CA ASP A 260 26.21 23.72 11.42
C ASP A 260 24.80 23.22 11.81
N TYR A 261 23.86 24.13 12.08
CA TYR A 261 22.47 23.83 12.48
C TYR A 261 21.48 23.89 11.32
N PHE A 262 21.91 24.25 10.11
CA PHE A 262 21.02 24.47 8.97
C PHE A 262 20.03 23.32 8.76
N THR A 263 20.53 22.10 8.61
CA THR A 263 19.69 20.91 8.34
C THR A 263 18.71 20.64 9.48
N LEU A 264 19.11 20.83 10.72
CA LEU A 264 18.26 20.62 11.88
C LEU A 264 17.10 21.61 11.93
N ILE A 265 17.41 22.91 11.78
CA ILE A 265 16.41 23.99 11.79
C ILE A 265 15.46 23.82 10.59
N MET A 266 15.98 23.56 9.41
CA MET A 266 15.19 23.26 8.21
C MET A 266 14.17 22.14 8.46
N ARG A 267 14.60 21.03 9.05
CA ARG A 267 13.71 19.90 9.37
C ARG A 267 12.68 20.24 10.44
N ARG A 268 13.02 21.10 11.40
CA ARG A 268 12.06 21.61 12.39
C ARG A 268 10.96 22.45 11.72
N PHE A 269 11.30 23.27 10.71
CA PHE A 269 10.28 23.96 9.90
C PHE A 269 9.39 22.97 9.14
N MET A 270 9.97 21.95 8.53
CA MET A 270 9.18 20.90 7.84
C MET A 270 8.18 20.24 8.79
N MET A 271 8.59 19.92 10.03
CA MET A 271 7.71 19.32 11.04
C MET A 271 6.59 20.27 11.49
N ARG A 272 6.88 21.58 11.68
CA ARG A 272 5.86 22.60 12.03
C ARG A 272 4.84 22.78 10.92
N ILE A 273 5.29 22.82 9.67
CA ILE A 273 4.41 22.91 8.50
C ILE A 273 3.55 21.65 8.40
N ALA A 274 4.15 20.47 8.55
CA ALA A 274 3.42 19.20 8.56
C ALA A 274 2.37 19.14 9.69
N GLN A 275 2.69 19.68 10.89
CA GLN A 275 1.73 19.81 11.98
C GLN A 275 0.54 20.70 11.58
N LYS A 276 0.77 21.88 10.99
CA LYS A 276 -0.31 22.78 10.54
C LYS A 276 -1.20 22.13 9.48
N ILE A 277 -0.60 21.47 8.51
CA ILE A 277 -1.32 20.72 7.49
C ILE A 277 -2.14 19.57 8.13
N ALA A 278 -1.54 18.87 9.08
CA ALA A 278 -2.22 17.81 9.82
C ALA A 278 -3.45 18.33 10.58
N ASP A 279 -3.31 19.43 11.26
CA ASP A 279 -4.40 20.06 12.03
C ASP A 279 -5.55 20.50 11.12
N ALA A 280 -5.23 21.13 9.98
CA ALA A 280 -6.22 21.56 8.99
C ALA A 280 -7.00 20.39 8.37
N ASN A 281 -6.36 19.23 8.25
CA ASN A 281 -6.94 18.02 7.65
C ASN A 281 -7.44 16.99 8.67
N GLY A 282 -7.37 17.27 9.96
CA GLY A 282 -7.75 16.36 11.03
C GLY A 282 -6.87 15.11 11.13
N ALA A 283 -5.65 15.16 10.58
CA ALA A 283 -4.68 14.07 10.69
C ALA A 283 -4.17 13.94 12.12
N LYS A 284 -3.75 12.72 12.51
CA LYS A 284 -3.38 12.40 13.91
C LYS A 284 -1.95 11.89 14.05
N ALA A 285 -1.17 11.93 12.98
CA ALA A 285 0.24 11.55 12.99
C ALA A 285 0.96 12.20 11.80
N ILE A 286 2.29 12.28 11.90
CA ILE A 286 3.20 12.61 10.80
C ILE A 286 4.01 11.35 10.50
N VAL A 287 4.22 11.05 9.22
CA VAL A 287 5.02 9.90 8.75
C VAL A 287 6.28 10.41 8.08
N THR A 288 7.43 9.86 8.46
CA THR A 288 8.71 10.19 7.82
C THR A 288 9.44 8.94 7.35
N GLY A 289 10.28 9.10 6.31
CA GLY A 289 11.14 8.04 5.80
C GLY A 289 12.50 7.95 6.51
N GLU A 290 12.60 8.41 7.75
CA GLU A 290 13.85 8.41 8.49
C GLU A 290 14.28 6.99 8.89
N ASN A 291 15.59 6.79 8.82
CA ASN A 291 16.27 5.55 9.22
C ASN A 291 17.44 5.92 10.14
N LEU A 292 17.61 5.18 11.24
CA LEU A 292 18.64 5.49 12.23
C LEU A 292 20.04 5.29 11.67
N GLY A 293 20.86 6.35 11.71
CA GLY A 293 22.27 6.30 11.33
C GLY A 293 22.55 6.30 9.83
N GLN A 294 21.55 6.46 8.96
CA GLN A 294 21.76 6.46 7.51
C GLN A 294 22.46 7.73 7.02
N VAL A 295 22.14 8.89 7.60
CA VAL A 295 22.78 10.19 7.32
C VAL A 295 23.01 10.96 8.61
N ALA A 296 23.85 12.02 8.53
CA ALA A 296 24.25 12.83 9.70
C ALA A 296 23.09 13.43 10.52
N SER A 297 21.96 13.72 9.89
CA SER A 297 20.76 14.25 10.53
C SER A 297 19.82 13.17 11.11
N GLN A 298 20.18 11.89 10.98
CA GLN A 298 19.38 10.76 11.46
C GLN A 298 20.05 10.04 12.65
N THR A 299 20.61 10.81 13.57
CA THR A 299 21.03 10.35 14.89
C THR A 299 19.86 10.49 15.88
N MET A 300 19.93 9.80 17.00
CA MET A 300 18.87 9.89 18.04
C MET A 300 18.69 11.32 18.53
N GLU A 301 19.79 12.04 18.79
CA GLU A 301 19.76 13.42 19.27
C GLU A 301 19.22 14.39 18.23
N ALA A 302 19.59 14.21 16.95
CA ALA A 302 19.06 15.01 15.85
C ALA A 302 17.58 14.80 15.64
N MET A 303 17.12 13.54 15.62
CA MET A 303 15.69 13.21 15.50
C MET A 303 14.88 13.71 16.69
N ALA A 304 15.37 13.55 17.92
CA ALA A 304 14.72 14.10 19.10
C ALA A 304 14.55 15.63 19.00
N SER A 305 15.58 16.34 18.53
CA SER A 305 15.54 17.79 18.33
C SER A 305 14.56 18.21 17.25
N THR A 306 14.48 17.47 16.14
CA THR A 306 13.56 17.80 15.02
C THR A 306 12.11 17.48 15.36
N GLN A 307 11.85 16.46 16.15
CA GLN A 307 10.49 16.06 16.56
C GLN A 307 9.93 16.89 17.72
N ALA A 308 10.79 17.56 18.48
CA ALA A 308 10.37 18.36 19.64
C ALA A 308 9.43 19.55 19.31
N VAL A 309 9.21 19.85 18.03
CA VAL A 309 8.33 20.95 17.56
C VAL A 309 6.94 20.48 17.15
N THR A 310 6.62 19.20 17.26
CA THR A 310 5.31 18.64 16.97
C THR A 310 4.75 17.92 18.18
N GLU A 311 3.44 18.05 18.39
CA GLU A 311 2.69 17.32 19.43
C GLU A 311 2.13 15.99 18.87
N LEU A 312 2.15 15.81 17.55
CA LEU A 312 1.68 14.59 16.91
C LEU A 312 2.70 13.45 16.98
N PRO A 313 2.25 12.21 17.13
CA PRO A 313 3.13 11.06 16.99
C PRO A 313 3.82 11.07 15.62
N VAL A 314 5.15 10.89 15.62
CA VAL A 314 5.93 10.73 14.38
C VAL A 314 6.14 9.25 14.14
N LEU A 315 5.54 8.74 13.06
CA LEU A 315 5.63 7.34 12.66
C LEU A 315 6.82 7.16 11.71
N GLN A 316 7.77 6.33 12.11
CA GLN A 316 9.01 6.07 11.38
C GLN A 316 9.14 4.58 11.06
N PRO A 317 8.40 4.06 10.06
CA PRO A 317 8.34 2.63 9.81
C PRO A 317 9.66 2.01 9.36
N LEU A 318 10.62 2.83 8.91
CA LEU A 318 11.93 2.37 8.41
C LEU A 318 13.05 2.45 9.45
N ILE A 319 12.76 2.88 10.68
CA ILE A 319 13.77 3.26 11.66
C ILE A 319 14.83 2.19 11.96
N GLY A 320 14.49 0.93 11.87
CA GLY A 320 15.37 -0.21 12.14
C GLY A 320 15.66 -1.08 10.92
N MET A 321 15.31 -0.63 9.71
CA MET A 321 15.53 -1.40 8.49
C MET A 321 16.88 -1.08 7.86
N ASP A 322 17.53 -2.04 7.24
CA ASP A 322 18.70 -1.77 6.41
C ASP A 322 18.30 -1.29 4.99
N LYS A 323 19.29 -0.78 4.25
CA LYS A 323 19.02 -0.18 2.93
C LYS A 323 18.51 -1.20 1.90
N GLU A 324 18.99 -2.46 1.97
CA GLU A 324 18.56 -3.51 1.05
C GLU A 324 17.12 -3.96 1.30
N GLU A 325 16.69 -4.00 2.55
CA GLU A 325 15.29 -4.27 2.90
C GLU A 325 14.36 -3.20 2.31
N ILE A 326 14.75 -1.92 2.43
CA ILE A 326 13.99 -0.79 1.89
C ILE A 326 13.95 -0.85 0.36
N ILE A 327 15.08 -1.11 -0.30
CA ILE A 327 15.17 -1.25 -1.77
C ILE A 327 14.30 -2.41 -2.26
N THR A 328 14.28 -3.53 -1.54
CA THR A 328 13.43 -4.68 -1.87
C THR A 328 11.94 -4.29 -1.89
N ILE A 329 11.50 -3.52 -0.90
CA ILE A 329 10.12 -3.02 -0.86
C ILE A 329 9.89 -2.00 -1.98
N ALA A 330 10.81 -1.07 -2.23
CA ALA A 330 10.69 -0.06 -3.28
C ALA A 330 10.53 -0.70 -4.67
N ARG A 331 11.29 -1.76 -4.97
CA ARG A 331 11.14 -2.55 -6.20
C ARG A 331 9.79 -3.24 -6.27
N LYS A 332 9.35 -3.86 -5.17
CA LYS A 332 8.04 -4.54 -5.09
C LYS A 332 6.86 -3.62 -5.35
N ILE A 333 6.94 -2.36 -4.90
CA ILE A 333 5.86 -1.38 -5.05
C ILE A 333 5.98 -0.52 -6.30
N GLY A 334 7.04 -0.70 -7.09
CA GLY A 334 7.27 -0.04 -8.37
C GLY A 334 7.86 1.38 -8.29
N THR A 335 8.28 1.85 -7.09
CA THR A 335 8.79 3.22 -6.90
C THR A 335 10.31 3.34 -7.06
N PHE A 336 11.03 2.22 -7.18
CA PHE A 336 12.49 2.24 -7.19
C PHE A 336 13.08 3.00 -8.38
N ASP A 337 12.62 2.71 -9.60
CA ASP A 337 13.21 3.26 -10.82
C ASP A 337 13.01 4.78 -10.90
N THR A 338 11.84 5.27 -10.50
CA THR A 338 11.57 6.71 -10.39
C THR A 338 12.43 7.35 -9.29
N SER A 339 12.58 6.67 -8.13
CA SER A 339 13.36 7.20 -7.00
C SER A 339 14.84 7.42 -7.30
N ILE A 340 15.45 6.65 -8.21
CA ILE A 340 16.87 6.76 -8.57
C ILE A 340 17.16 7.77 -9.68
N LEU A 341 16.13 8.42 -10.24
CA LEU A 341 16.35 9.49 -11.22
C LEU A 341 17.21 10.62 -10.63
N PRO A 342 18.16 11.20 -11.39
CA PRO A 342 19.20 12.10 -10.89
C PRO A 342 18.70 13.54 -10.67
N TYR A 343 17.61 13.71 -9.93
CA TYR A 343 17.06 15.01 -9.54
C TYR A 343 17.16 15.18 -8.03
N GLU A 344 17.76 16.30 -7.60
CA GLU A 344 18.06 16.56 -6.19
C GLU A 344 16.84 17.09 -5.42
N ASP A 345 16.73 16.68 -4.15
CA ASP A 345 15.72 17.16 -3.21
C ASP A 345 16.13 18.45 -2.51
N CYS A 346 15.18 19.16 -1.93
CA CYS A 346 15.41 20.39 -1.17
C CYS A 346 16.41 20.22 -0.01
N CYS A 347 16.55 19.03 0.55
CA CYS A 347 17.45 18.74 1.67
C CYS A 347 18.95 18.75 1.29
N THR A 348 19.28 18.67 0.01
CA THR A 348 20.68 18.63 -0.48
C THR A 348 21.18 20.00 -0.92
N VAL A 349 20.29 20.97 -1.09
CA VAL A 349 20.60 22.30 -1.67
C VAL A 349 21.63 23.07 -0.84
N PHE A 350 21.51 23.08 0.47
CA PHE A 350 22.37 23.81 1.40
C PHE A 350 22.94 22.89 2.48
N THR A 351 23.68 21.86 2.06
CA THR A 351 24.27 20.91 2.99
C THR A 351 25.45 21.55 3.74
N PRO A 352 25.44 21.60 5.08
CA PRO A 352 26.54 22.14 5.87
C PRO A 352 27.80 21.28 5.74
N LYS A 353 28.98 21.90 5.77
CA LYS A 353 30.26 21.19 5.73
C LYS A 353 30.50 20.33 6.98
N HIS A 354 30.00 20.79 8.12
CA HIS A 354 30.18 20.16 9.43
C HIS A 354 28.84 20.08 10.18
N PRO A 355 27.90 19.19 9.76
CA PRO A 355 26.58 19.11 10.40
C PRO A 355 26.69 18.66 11.84
N ARG A 356 25.90 19.25 12.73
CA ARG A 356 25.79 18.84 14.13
C ARG A 356 25.06 17.49 14.22
N THR A 357 25.80 16.42 14.50
CA THR A 357 25.26 15.06 14.61
C THR A 357 24.70 14.74 16.01
N ARG A 358 25.18 15.44 17.05
CA ARG A 358 24.73 15.31 18.45
C ARG A 358 24.32 16.64 19.03
N PRO A 359 23.26 17.27 18.53
CA PRO A 359 22.81 18.56 19.00
C PRO A 359 22.15 18.43 20.38
N LYS A 360 22.29 19.45 21.23
CA LYS A 360 21.41 19.63 22.36
C LYS A 360 20.19 20.44 21.92
N LEU A 361 19.00 20.04 22.34
CA LEU A 361 17.76 20.73 21.96
C LEU A 361 17.84 22.26 22.24
N SER A 362 18.32 22.65 23.41
CA SER A 362 18.47 24.08 23.78
C SER A 362 19.43 24.87 22.90
N GLU A 363 20.43 24.22 22.26
CA GLU A 363 21.32 24.85 21.32
C GLU A 363 20.61 25.10 19.99
N VAL A 364 19.80 24.12 19.53
CA VAL A 364 19.01 24.23 18.29
C VAL A 364 17.94 25.31 18.44
N GLU A 365 17.23 25.34 19.56
CA GLU A 365 16.21 26.35 19.88
C GLU A 365 16.79 27.76 19.94
N ARG A 366 17.98 27.92 20.54
CA ARG A 366 18.69 29.20 20.55
C ARG A 366 19.12 29.60 19.13
N ALA A 367 19.60 28.66 18.31
CA ALA A 367 20.04 28.95 16.96
C ALA A 367 18.87 29.37 16.04
N GLU A 368 17.67 28.81 16.21
CA GLU A 368 16.48 29.18 15.42
C GLU A 368 15.75 30.44 15.96
N SER A 369 16.01 30.87 17.19
CA SER A 369 15.26 31.96 17.84
C SER A 369 15.40 33.33 17.16
N VAL A 370 16.35 33.48 16.24
CA VAL A 370 16.56 34.68 15.43
C VAL A 370 15.58 34.78 14.24
N LEU A 371 14.80 33.73 13.97
CA LEU A 371 13.85 33.65 12.88
C LEU A 371 12.42 33.95 13.38
N ASP A 372 11.62 34.59 12.53
CA ASP A 372 10.17 34.71 12.74
C ASP A 372 9.50 33.42 12.28
N ILE A 373 9.50 32.42 13.18
CA ILE A 373 9.07 31.06 12.88
C ILE A 373 7.60 31.02 12.45
N ASP A 374 6.72 31.72 13.14
CA ASP A 374 5.29 31.68 12.88
C ASP A 374 4.96 32.32 11.51
N ALA A 375 5.55 33.49 11.23
CA ALA A 375 5.35 34.18 9.95
C ALA A 375 5.83 33.32 8.77
N LEU A 376 7.00 32.69 8.87
CA LEU A 376 7.59 31.85 7.82
C LEU A 376 6.76 30.57 7.59
N VAL A 377 6.29 29.92 8.66
CA VAL A 377 5.42 28.75 8.55
C VAL A 377 4.07 29.12 7.94
N ASP A 378 3.48 30.25 8.35
CA ASP A 378 2.19 30.71 7.81
C ASP A 378 2.27 31.07 6.34
N GLU A 379 3.34 31.73 5.93
CA GLU A 379 3.60 32.06 4.53
C GLU A 379 3.72 30.78 3.68
N ALA A 380 4.51 29.81 4.12
CA ALA A 380 4.70 28.56 3.40
C ALA A 380 3.39 27.78 3.25
N VAL A 381 2.58 27.70 4.31
CA VAL A 381 1.27 27.00 4.27
C VAL A 381 0.27 27.74 3.40
N LYS A 382 0.26 29.08 3.38
CA LYS A 382 -0.61 29.85 2.47
C LYS A 382 -0.24 29.71 1.00
N GLY A 383 1.04 29.47 0.72
CA GLY A 383 1.57 29.32 -0.64
C GLY A 383 1.53 27.91 -1.19
N LEU A 384 0.98 26.92 -0.46
CA LEU A 384 0.94 25.54 -0.91
C LEU A 384 0.08 25.35 -2.17
N GLU A 385 0.50 24.41 -3.01
CA GLU A 385 -0.18 23.97 -4.22
C GLU A 385 -0.70 22.53 -4.01
N GLU A 386 -1.98 22.30 -4.28
CA GLU A 386 -2.59 20.97 -4.21
C GLU A 386 -2.62 20.32 -5.59
N VAL A 387 -2.13 19.09 -5.70
CA VAL A 387 -2.18 18.29 -6.92
C VAL A 387 -2.94 16.99 -6.65
N GLU A 388 -4.11 16.85 -7.28
CA GLU A 388 -4.89 15.61 -7.18
C GLU A 388 -4.27 14.49 -8.01
N LEU A 389 -4.13 13.31 -7.42
CA LEU A 389 -3.54 12.13 -8.05
C LEU A 389 -4.52 10.96 -8.02
N ARG A 390 -4.63 10.30 -9.17
CA ARG A 390 -5.43 9.08 -9.36
C ARG A 390 -4.56 8.07 -10.11
N HIS A 391 -4.80 6.82 -9.88
CA HIS A 391 -4.30 5.77 -10.76
C HIS A 391 -5.16 5.80 -12.03
N GLU A 392 -4.51 5.93 -13.16
CA GLU A 392 -5.13 5.83 -14.49
C GLU A 392 -5.42 4.39 -14.83
#